data_f6f64c23c45437e2e5cdd866f0eb54ae
#
_entry.id   f6f64c23c45437e2e5cdd866f0eb54ae
#
_cell.length_a   1.000
_cell.length_b   1.000
_cell.length_c   1.000
_cell.angle_alpha   90.00
_cell.angle_beta   90.00
_cell.angle_gamma   90.00
#
_symmetry.space_group_name_H-M   'P 1'
#
loop_
_entity.id
_entity.type
_entity.pdbx_description
1 polymer ?
#
loop_
_entity_poly.entity_id
_entity_poly.type
_entity_poly.pdbx_seq_one_letter_code
_entity_poly.pdbx_strand_id
1 'polypeptide(L)'
;MLRTDLNNSYDGGSEKWMKASPYLTIGATMWCIDKGVTIVGYDFYHGNDEPNAPRVFHNSRTLSEHGVITMPYLKNLDRIGKDRFTLIGLPLNVIGAEASPIRAVALV
;
A
#
# COMPACT_ATOMS: atom_id res chain seq x y z
N MET A 1 4.78 2.17 6.64
CA MET A 1 4.59 3.00 5.42
C MET A 1 5.77 2.82 4.49
N LEU A 2 5.50 2.66 3.20
CA LEU A 2 6.51 2.51 2.15
C LEU A 2 6.43 3.71 1.22
N ARG A 3 7.50 4.45 1.10
CA ARG A 3 7.62 5.65 0.30
C ARG A 3 8.57 5.41 -0.86
N THR A 4 8.15 5.70 -2.07
CA THR A 4 8.95 5.56 -3.30
C THR A 4 9.18 6.89 -4.01
N ASP A 5 8.38 7.90 -3.70
CA ASP A 5 8.32 9.19 -4.38
C ASP A 5 8.00 9.08 -5.89
N LEU A 6 7.40 7.97 -6.31
CA LEU A 6 7.05 7.72 -7.71
C LEU A 6 6.17 8.83 -8.32
N ASN A 7 5.33 9.43 -7.48
CA ASN A 7 4.47 10.56 -7.88
C ASN A 7 5.23 11.83 -8.24
N ASN A 8 6.52 11.93 -7.95
CA ASN A 8 7.37 13.07 -8.35
C ASN A 8 7.83 12.93 -9.81
N SER A 9 7.82 11.72 -10.36
CA SER A 9 8.30 11.41 -11.71
C SER A 9 7.19 11.07 -12.69
N TYR A 10 6.02 10.71 -12.21
CA TYR A 10 4.89 10.27 -13.03
C TYR A 10 3.56 10.79 -12.47
N ASP A 11 2.63 11.07 -13.36
CA ASP A 11 1.25 11.39 -12.96
C ASP A 11 0.58 10.14 -12.36
N GLY A 12 0.18 10.26 -11.10
CA GLY A 12 -0.47 9.16 -10.37
C GLY A 12 -1.73 8.68 -11.10
N GLY A 13 -1.82 7.36 -11.31
CA GLY A 13 -2.90 6.72 -12.04
C GLY A 13 -2.69 6.65 -13.55
N SER A 14 -1.63 7.23 -14.11
CA SER A 14 -1.30 7.05 -15.53
C SER A 14 -0.79 5.64 -15.82
N GLU A 15 -0.88 5.19 -17.07
CA GLU A 15 -0.36 3.89 -17.49
C GLU A 15 1.16 3.78 -17.24
N LYS A 16 1.89 4.88 -17.46
CA LYS A 16 3.34 4.94 -17.20
C LYS A 16 3.64 4.78 -15.72
N TRP A 17 2.86 5.44 -14.87
CA TRP A 17 2.98 5.33 -13.43
C TRP A 17 2.69 3.89 -12.94
N MET A 18 1.63 3.27 -13.44
CA MET A 18 1.31 1.87 -13.11
C MET A 18 2.43 0.91 -13.51
N LYS A 19 2.98 1.06 -14.72
CA LYS A 19 4.08 0.23 -15.22
C LYS A 19 5.39 0.44 -14.46
N ALA A 20 5.67 1.67 -14.02
CA ALA A 20 6.87 2.01 -13.25
C ALA A 20 6.73 1.70 -11.76
N SER A 21 5.51 1.41 -11.28
CA SER A 21 5.26 1.11 -9.87
C SER A 21 5.99 -0.15 -9.43
N PRO A 22 6.67 -0.10 -8.29
CA PRO A 22 7.27 -1.27 -7.68
C PRO A 22 6.19 -2.24 -7.17
N TYR A 23 6.63 -3.34 -6.63
CA TYR A 23 5.79 -4.35 -5.97
C TYR A 23 6.44 -4.79 -4.67
N LEU A 24 5.64 -5.35 -3.78
CA LEU A 24 6.18 -6.09 -2.65
C LEU A 24 6.62 -7.47 -3.13
N THR A 25 7.85 -7.86 -2.80
CA THR A 25 8.28 -9.24 -3.03
C THR A 25 7.51 -10.20 -2.13
N ILE A 26 7.49 -11.48 -2.48
CA ILE A 26 6.91 -12.53 -1.62
C ILE A 26 7.56 -12.46 -0.23
N GLY A 27 8.89 -12.35 -0.18
CA GLY A 27 9.62 -12.23 1.08
C GLY A 27 9.22 -11.02 1.91
N ALA A 28 9.04 -9.85 1.29
CA ALA A 28 8.60 -8.64 1.98
C ALA A 28 7.16 -8.77 2.51
N THR A 29 6.28 -9.38 1.74
CA THR A 29 4.90 -9.65 2.15
C THR A 29 4.85 -10.57 3.37
N MET A 30 5.57 -11.68 3.33
CA MET A 30 5.65 -12.62 4.44
C MET A 30 6.32 -12.01 5.66
N TRP A 31 7.36 -11.17 5.47
CA TRP A 31 7.99 -10.45 6.57
C TRP A 31 7.01 -9.53 7.30
N CYS A 32 6.15 -8.80 6.56
CA CYS A 32 5.12 -7.96 7.18
C CYS A 32 4.17 -8.78 8.06
N ILE A 33 3.76 -9.95 7.57
CA ILE A 33 2.88 -10.88 8.31
C ILE A 33 3.56 -11.38 9.57
N ASP A 34 4.80 -11.89 9.45
CA ASP A 34 5.58 -12.45 10.56
C ASP A 34 5.87 -11.42 11.66
N LYS A 35 6.01 -10.14 11.27
CA LYS A 35 6.21 -9.02 12.21
C LYS A 35 4.93 -8.51 12.86
N GLY A 36 3.79 -9.10 12.54
CA GLY A 36 2.50 -8.66 13.07
C GLY A 36 2.08 -7.28 12.61
N VAL A 37 2.49 -6.88 11.41
CA VAL A 37 2.05 -5.62 10.81
C VAL A 37 0.55 -5.69 10.58
N THR A 38 -0.19 -4.69 11.02
CA THR A 38 -1.65 -4.61 10.86
C THR A 38 -2.09 -3.77 9.67
N ILE A 39 -1.25 -2.82 9.26
CA ILE A 39 -1.53 -1.94 8.12
C ILE A 39 -0.25 -1.73 7.31
N VAL A 40 -0.32 -1.91 6.00
CA VAL A 40 0.75 -1.53 5.06
C VAL A 40 0.24 -0.40 4.17
N GLY A 41 0.83 0.78 4.30
CA GLY A 41 0.51 1.94 3.46
C GLY A 41 1.66 2.25 2.49
N TYR A 42 1.34 2.65 1.26
CA TYR A 42 2.33 2.95 0.22
C TYR A 42 1.81 3.93 -0.84
N ASP A 43 2.75 4.55 -1.57
CA ASP A 43 2.49 5.61 -2.55
C ASP A 43 2.52 5.13 -4.01
N PHE A 44 2.38 3.82 -4.24
CA PHE A 44 2.45 3.22 -5.57
C PHE A 44 1.23 2.34 -5.90
N TYR A 45 1.18 1.83 -7.12
CA TYR A 45 0.12 0.96 -7.61
C TYR A 45 0.18 -0.42 -6.96
N HIS A 46 -0.95 -0.91 -6.47
CA HIS A 46 -1.01 -2.18 -5.74
C HIS A 46 -1.19 -3.41 -6.63
N GLY A 47 -1.42 -3.22 -7.91
CA GLY A 47 -1.74 -4.31 -8.84
C GLY A 47 -0.53 -5.04 -9.43
N ASN A 48 0.70 -4.63 -9.06
CA ASN A 48 1.91 -5.30 -9.51
C ASN A 48 2.35 -6.34 -8.47
N ASP A 49 2.61 -7.55 -8.95
CA ASP A 49 3.18 -8.63 -8.16
C ASP A 49 4.61 -8.96 -8.63
N GLU A 50 5.34 -9.71 -7.84
CA GLU A 50 6.69 -10.14 -8.16
C GLU A 50 6.70 -10.95 -9.47
N PRO A 51 7.55 -10.60 -10.46
CA PRO A 51 7.69 -11.38 -11.68
C PRO A 51 8.02 -12.84 -11.36
N ASN A 52 7.37 -13.76 -12.05
CA ASN A 52 7.49 -15.21 -11.83
C ASN A 52 6.97 -15.73 -10.47
N ALA A 53 6.27 -14.90 -9.70
CA ALA A 53 5.52 -15.39 -8.54
C ALA A 53 4.53 -16.49 -8.99
N PRO A 54 4.26 -17.50 -8.14
CA PRO A 54 3.21 -18.46 -8.41
C PRO A 54 1.89 -17.75 -8.74
N ARG A 55 1.13 -18.22 -9.74
CA ARG A 55 -0.12 -17.57 -10.19
C ARG A 55 -1.17 -17.39 -9.08
N VAL A 56 -1.06 -18.16 -8.01
CA VAL A 56 -1.94 -18.07 -6.85
C VAL A 56 -1.49 -17.01 -5.85
N PHE A 57 -0.28 -16.45 -6.01
CA PHE A 57 0.25 -15.46 -5.12
C PHE A 57 -0.11 -14.04 -5.61
N HIS A 58 -0.78 -13.30 -4.77
CA HIS A 58 -1.07 -11.88 -4.94
C HIS A 58 -0.80 -11.19 -3.62
N ASN A 59 0.07 -10.18 -3.62
CA ASN A 59 0.48 -9.47 -2.40
C ASN A 59 -0.71 -8.99 -1.56
N SER A 60 -1.62 -8.26 -2.17
CA SER A 60 -2.77 -7.68 -1.47
C SER A 60 -3.71 -8.76 -0.92
N ARG A 61 -3.94 -9.82 -1.66
CA ARG A 61 -4.75 -10.95 -1.22
C ARG A 61 -4.10 -11.68 -0.05
N THR A 62 -2.81 -12.00 -0.16
CA THR A 62 -2.07 -12.69 0.90
C THR A 62 -2.05 -11.88 2.18
N LEU A 63 -1.82 -10.57 2.11
CA LEU A 63 -1.88 -9.67 3.25
C LEU A 63 -3.28 -9.68 3.89
N SER A 64 -4.33 -9.54 3.07
CA SER A 64 -5.72 -9.52 3.54
C SER A 64 -6.13 -10.83 4.22
N GLU A 65 -5.76 -11.98 3.66
CA GLU A 65 -6.01 -13.31 4.25
C GLU A 65 -5.37 -13.47 5.64
N HIS A 66 -4.32 -12.70 5.93
CA HIS A 66 -3.65 -12.65 7.24
C HIS A 66 -4.06 -11.44 8.09
N GLY A 67 -5.15 -10.77 7.74
CA GLY A 67 -5.69 -9.65 8.51
C GLY A 67 -4.92 -8.34 8.38
N VAL A 68 -4.04 -8.21 7.38
CA VAL A 68 -3.28 -6.98 7.13
C VAL A 68 -4.05 -6.09 6.16
N ILE A 69 -4.34 -4.87 6.57
CA ILE A 69 -5.01 -3.86 5.73
C ILE A 69 -3.98 -3.20 4.81
N THR A 70 -4.33 -3.05 3.54
CA THR A 70 -3.52 -2.28 2.59
C THR A 70 -4.11 -0.90 2.35
N MET A 71 -3.25 0.12 2.34
CA MET A 71 -3.59 1.51 2.01
C MET A 71 -2.72 1.97 0.84
N PRO A 72 -3.06 1.63 -0.40
CA PRO A 72 -2.32 2.06 -1.58
C PRO A 72 -2.59 3.51 -1.95
N TYR A 73 -1.82 4.05 -2.92
CA TYR A 73 -2.05 5.35 -3.55
C TYR A 73 -1.91 6.55 -2.60
N LEU A 74 -1.18 6.41 -1.50
CA LEU A 74 -0.92 7.52 -0.58
C LEU A 74 -0.10 8.61 -1.27
N LYS A 75 -0.30 9.85 -0.85
CA LYS A 75 0.45 11.01 -1.35
C LYS A 75 1.06 11.80 -0.18
N ASN A 76 2.04 12.64 -0.50
CA ASN A 76 2.69 13.53 0.46
C ASN A 76 3.41 12.78 1.61
N LEU A 77 3.87 11.55 1.39
CA LEU A 77 4.62 10.82 2.41
C LEU A 77 5.95 11.51 2.76
N ASP A 78 6.51 12.27 1.81
CA ASP A 78 7.69 13.12 1.98
C ASP A 78 7.52 14.20 3.06
N ARG A 79 6.27 14.66 3.29
CA ARG A 79 5.95 15.71 4.25
C ARG A 79 5.84 15.24 5.69
N ILE A 80 5.83 13.94 5.94
CA ILE A 80 5.71 13.39 7.30
C ILE A 80 6.94 13.74 8.14
N GLY A 81 8.15 13.63 7.57
CA GLY A 81 9.41 14.05 8.19
C GLY A 81 9.79 13.34 9.49
N LYS A 82 9.10 12.27 9.85
CA LYS A 82 9.33 11.48 11.07
C LYS A 82 9.16 9.99 10.80
N ASP A 83 9.97 9.17 11.47
CA ASP A 83 9.91 7.71 11.39
C ASP A 83 8.71 7.12 12.12
N ARG A 84 8.19 7.84 13.12
CA ARG A 84 7.02 7.45 13.91
C ARG A 84 6.02 8.58 13.99
N PHE A 85 4.77 8.25 13.74
CA PHE A 85 3.64 9.18 13.76
C PHE A 85 2.34 8.42 14.00
N THR A 86 1.30 9.13 14.39
CA THR A 86 -0.04 8.55 14.46
C THR A 86 -0.70 8.65 13.09
N LEU A 87 -1.13 7.52 12.55
CA LEU A 87 -1.91 7.44 11.32
C LEU A 87 -3.39 7.36 11.65
N ILE A 88 -4.20 8.21 11.02
CA ILE A 88 -5.65 8.14 11.03
C ILE A 88 -6.10 7.88 9.60
N GLY A 89 -6.77 6.75 9.38
CA GLY A 89 -7.40 6.38 8.11
C GLY A 89 -8.89 6.19 8.31
N LEU A 90 -9.70 7.00 7.65
CA LEU A 90 -11.15 7.00 7.81
C LEU A 90 -11.82 6.49 6.53
N PRO A 91 -12.20 5.21 6.47
CA PRO A 91 -12.93 4.66 5.34
C PRO A 91 -14.40 5.10 5.34
N LEU A 92 -14.99 5.10 4.15
CA LEU A 92 -16.44 5.21 4.03
C LEU A 92 -17.09 3.91 4.48
N ASN A 93 -18.22 4.02 5.20
CA ASN A 93 -19.00 2.85 5.58
C ASN A 93 -19.92 2.42 4.42
N VAL A 94 -19.37 1.66 3.48
CA VAL A 94 -20.08 1.14 2.31
C VAL A 94 -20.46 -0.32 2.57
N ILE A 95 -21.74 -0.61 2.69
CA ILE A 95 -22.24 -1.96 2.97
C ILE A 95 -21.86 -2.90 1.82
N GLY A 96 -21.24 -4.04 2.15
CA GLY A 96 -20.85 -5.08 1.20
C GLY A 96 -19.62 -4.74 0.34
N ALA A 97 -18.96 -3.61 0.56
CA ALA A 97 -17.73 -3.26 -0.15
C ALA A 97 -16.49 -3.86 0.57
N GLU A 98 -15.57 -4.37 -0.22
CA GLU A 98 -14.26 -4.85 0.27
C GLU A 98 -13.23 -3.73 0.44
N ALA A 99 -13.46 -2.58 -0.17
CA ALA A 99 -12.60 -1.41 -0.13
C ALA A 99 -13.39 -0.11 -0.26
N SER A 100 -12.80 0.99 0.15
CA SER A 100 -13.36 2.32 -0.02
C SER A 100 -12.26 3.38 -0.14
N PRO A 101 -12.55 4.54 -0.74
CA PRO A 101 -11.69 5.71 -0.58
C PRO A 101 -11.54 6.07 0.89
N ILE A 102 -10.35 6.55 1.25
CA ILE A 102 -10.06 7.03 2.61
C ILE A 102 -9.47 8.43 2.59
N ARG A 103 -9.65 9.13 3.70
CA ARG A 103 -8.80 10.27 4.05
C ARG A 103 -7.74 9.77 5.03
N ALA A 104 -6.49 9.65 4.57
CA ALA A 104 -5.36 9.35 5.43
C ALA A 104 -4.74 10.63 5.96
N VAL A 105 -4.52 10.72 7.26
CA VAL A 105 -3.90 11.87 7.95
C VAL A 105 -2.80 11.36 8.87
N ALA A 106 -1.63 11.99 8.79
CA ALA A 106 -0.53 11.76 9.72
C ALA A 106 -0.48 12.90 10.74
N LEU A 107 -0.55 12.58 12.01
CA LEU A 107 -0.28 13.51 13.11
C LEU A 107 1.22 13.43 13.45
N VAL A 108 1.90 14.52 13.24
CA VAL A 108 3.37 14.63 13.40
C VAL A 108 3.76 15.57 14.52
#